data_2ca789306c5e54b4965bf81bdde3d094
#
_entry.id   2ca789306c5e54b4965bf81bdde3d094
#
_cell.length_a   1.000
_cell.length_b   1.000
_cell.length_c   1.000
_cell.angle_alpha   90.00
_cell.angle_beta   90.00
_cell.angle_gamma   90.00
#
_symmetry.space_group_name_H-M   'P 1'
#
loop_
_entity.id
_entity.type
_entity.pdbx_description
1 polymer ?
#
loop_
_entity_poly.entity_id
_entity_poly.type
_entity_poly.pdbx_seq_one_letter_code
_entity_poly.pdbx_strand_id
1 'polypeptide(L)'
;APVILERAGRVLLTPEKEVALGGFINGGESYVINSNPRLPWCHVLSSRQFGTLVSDMSLGFSYAFNSRELRLTPWDNDTARDNIGERLILKTSDGRFIDLIQGSTAVFSPYKAEYLFKGWGYSGSAELSVSDKGLCKRLRVKIRTDSPAELMYYTEPCLGFSRRHSSLILPEIADGVLLLSSCASEVKGWMSLSCSQK
;
A
#
# COMPACT_ATOMS: atom_id res chain seq x y z
N ALA A 1 -22.38 -12.52 2.58
CA ALA A 1 -22.05 -12.41 1.15
C ALA A 1 -20.62 -11.96 0.99
N PRO A 2 -19.87 -12.38 -0.04
CA PRO A 2 -18.52 -11.87 -0.26
C PRO A 2 -18.57 -10.37 -0.56
N VAL A 3 -17.60 -9.63 -0.03
CA VAL A 3 -17.43 -8.21 -0.34
C VAL A 3 -16.79 -8.10 -1.72
N ILE A 4 -17.44 -7.38 -2.63
CA ILE A 4 -16.90 -7.08 -3.95
C ILE A 4 -16.14 -5.76 -3.86
N LEU A 5 -14.85 -5.78 -4.19
CA LEU A 5 -14.04 -4.58 -4.29
C LEU A 5 -14.10 -4.03 -5.72
N GLU A 6 -14.58 -2.80 -5.85
CA GLU A 6 -14.48 -2.03 -7.08
C GLU A 6 -13.08 -1.43 -7.22
N ARG A 7 -12.70 -1.09 -8.44
CA ARG A 7 -11.45 -0.39 -8.71
C ARG A 7 -11.67 1.11 -8.80
N ALA A 8 -10.71 1.89 -8.32
CA ALA A 8 -10.70 3.33 -8.53
C ALA A 8 -10.51 3.69 -10.02
N GLY A 9 -10.92 4.90 -10.39
CA GLY A 9 -10.63 5.46 -11.70
C GLY A 9 -9.32 6.26 -11.67
N ARG A 10 -8.72 6.44 -12.86
CA ARG A 10 -7.46 7.16 -13.05
C ARG A 10 -7.60 8.66 -13.16
N VAL A 11 -6.58 9.33 -12.67
CA VAL A 11 -6.28 10.73 -13.00
C VAL A 11 -5.12 10.71 -13.99
N LEU A 12 -5.39 10.94 -15.28
CA LEU A 12 -4.34 10.90 -16.30
C LEU A 12 -3.36 12.06 -16.11
N LEU A 13 -2.08 11.74 -16.12
CA LEU A 13 -0.98 12.70 -16.15
C LEU A 13 -0.30 12.63 -17.51
N THR A 14 0.07 13.79 -18.06
CA THR A 14 0.82 13.85 -19.32
C THR A 14 2.31 13.69 -19.04
N PRO A 15 2.97 12.65 -19.54
CA PRO A 15 4.41 12.50 -19.39
C PRO A 15 5.18 13.54 -20.20
N GLU A 16 6.34 13.97 -19.73
CA GLU A 16 7.31 14.77 -20.49
C GLU A 16 7.97 13.92 -21.58
N LYS A 17 8.17 12.64 -21.30
CA LYS A 17 8.66 11.65 -22.25
C LYS A 17 7.83 10.39 -22.12
N GLU A 18 7.03 10.09 -23.15
CA GLU A 18 6.25 8.86 -23.23
C GLU A 18 7.14 7.63 -23.41
N VAL A 19 6.87 6.62 -22.63
CA VAL A 19 7.44 5.27 -22.74
C VAL A 19 6.31 4.30 -22.40
N ALA A 20 6.36 3.08 -22.88
CA ALA A 20 5.32 2.07 -22.73
C ALA A 20 4.48 2.20 -21.42
N LEU A 21 3.15 2.25 -21.53
CA LEU A 21 2.19 2.30 -20.43
C LEU A 21 2.17 3.59 -19.58
N GLY A 22 3.03 4.58 -19.89
CA GLY A 22 3.13 5.83 -19.14
C GLY A 22 4.29 6.68 -19.62
N GLY A 23 5.18 7.09 -18.72
CA GLY A 23 6.36 7.85 -19.08
C GLY A 23 7.03 8.57 -17.93
N PHE A 24 8.06 9.30 -18.25
CA PHE A 24 8.80 10.10 -17.26
C PHE A 24 8.21 11.49 -17.10
N ILE A 25 8.25 12.00 -15.88
CA ILE A 25 7.84 13.34 -15.45
C ILE A 25 8.90 13.91 -14.51
N ASN A 26 8.78 15.18 -14.17
CA ASN A 26 9.67 15.89 -13.25
C ASN A 26 11.14 15.83 -13.70
N GLY A 27 11.43 16.10 -14.97
CA GLY A 27 12.81 16.06 -15.48
C GLY A 27 13.39 14.64 -15.55
N GLY A 28 12.56 13.60 -15.53
CA GLY A 28 13.01 12.20 -15.54
C GLY A 28 13.17 11.55 -14.17
N GLU A 29 12.91 12.28 -13.09
CA GLU A 29 13.06 11.77 -11.72
C GLU A 29 11.93 10.82 -11.29
N SER A 30 10.79 10.89 -11.96
CA SER A 30 9.61 10.10 -11.61
C SER A 30 9.04 9.39 -12.83
N TYR A 31 8.45 8.23 -12.62
CA TYR A 31 7.76 7.47 -13.65
C TYR A 31 6.26 7.37 -13.34
N VAL A 32 5.41 7.76 -14.28
CA VAL A 32 3.96 7.65 -14.16
C VAL A 32 3.45 6.43 -14.93
N ILE A 33 2.53 5.69 -14.33
CA ILE A 33 1.81 4.56 -14.92
C ILE A 33 0.37 4.99 -15.16
N ASN A 34 0.04 5.25 -16.42
CA ASN A 34 -1.27 5.74 -16.85
C ASN A 34 -2.20 4.64 -17.40
N SER A 35 -1.74 3.39 -17.49
CA SER A 35 -2.48 2.28 -18.04
C SER A 35 -2.33 1.01 -17.19
N ASN A 36 -3.08 -0.06 -17.50
CA ASN A 36 -2.96 -1.32 -16.79
C ASN A 36 -1.85 -2.18 -17.42
N PRO A 37 -0.71 -2.38 -16.76
CA PRO A 37 0.26 -3.37 -17.17
C PRO A 37 -0.34 -4.78 -17.15
N ARG A 38 0.18 -5.69 -17.99
CA ARG A 38 -0.23 -7.12 -17.93
C ARG A 38 0.21 -7.78 -16.64
N LEU A 39 1.36 -7.36 -16.12
CA LEU A 39 1.89 -7.73 -14.81
C LEU A 39 2.13 -6.45 -14.02
N PRO A 40 1.87 -6.44 -12.71
CA PRO A 40 2.11 -5.27 -11.86
C PRO A 40 3.56 -4.77 -11.96
N TRP A 41 3.71 -3.48 -12.13
CA TRP A 41 5.02 -2.84 -12.08
C TRP A 41 5.32 -2.47 -10.65
N CYS A 42 6.46 -2.97 -10.15
CA CYS A 42 6.85 -2.83 -8.77
C CYS A 42 7.89 -1.73 -8.58
N HIS A 43 7.86 -1.13 -7.39
CA HIS A 43 8.82 -0.14 -6.95
C HIS A 43 9.24 -0.43 -5.50
N VAL A 44 10.54 -0.35 -5.22
CA VAL A 44 11.08 -0.60 -3.88
C VAL A 44 11.40 0.74 -3.22
N LEU A 45 10.80 0.94 -2.05
CA LEU A 45 11.14 2.04 -1.15
C LEU A 45 11.80 1.47 0.09
N SER A 46 13.01 1.89 0.38
CA SER A 46 13.76 1.31 1.50
C SER A 46 14.63 2.33 2.22
N SER A 47 14.83 2.07 3.49
CA SER A 47 15.89 2.61 4.32
C SER A 47 16.92 1.51 4.60
N ARG A 48 17.87 1.80 5.50
CA ARG A 48 18.89 0.82 5.86
C ARG A 48 18.34 -0.47 6.49
N GLN A 49 17.24 -0.38 7.21
CA GLN A 49 16.71 -1.49 8.02
C GLN A 49 15.22 -1.79 7.78
N PHE A 50 14.58 -1.06 6.90
CA PHE A 50 13.15 -1.23 6.61
C PHE A 50 12.90 -1.00 5.14
N GLY A 51 12.01 -1.78 4.56
CA GLY A 51 11.61 -1.60 3.17
C GLY A 51 10.19 -2.06 2.90
N THR A 52 9.68 -1.57 1.78
CA THR A 52 8.41 -1.98 1.21
C THR A 52 8.54 -2.09 -0.30
N LEU A 53 7.95 -3.13 -0.87
CA LEU A 53 7.77 -3.26 -2.31
C LEU A 53 6.32 -2.92 -2.60
N VAL A 54 6.09 -1.88 -3.38
CA VAL A 54 4.77 -1.42 -3.82
C VAL A 54 4.59 -1.69 -5.31
N SER A 55 3.36 -1.64 -5.79
CA SER A 55 3.06 -1.76 -7.22
C SER A 55 1.95 -0.81 -7.62
N ASP A 56 1.66 -0.72 -8.93
CA ASP A 56 0.49 -0.01 -9.46
C ASP A 56 -0.85 -0.68 -9.05
N MET A 57 -0.80 -1.87 -8.44
CA MET A 57 -1.96 -2.66 -8.03
C MET A 57 -2.14 -2.76 -6.53
N SER A 58 -1.12 -2.45 -5.72
CA SER A 58 -1.16 -2.65 -4.27
C SER A 58 -0.19 -1.77 -3.51
N LEU A 59 -0.45 -1.58 -2.21
CA LEU A 59 0.50 -0.99 -1.27
C LEU A 59 1.65 -1.95 -0.91
N GLY A 60 1.65 -3.15 -1.51
CA GLY A 60 2.75 -4.08 -1.53
C GLY A 60 2.86 -4.95 -0.29
N PHE A 61 4.10 -5.25 0.05
CA PHE A 61 4.48 -5.89 1.31
C PHE A 61 5.59 -5.09 1.99
N SER A 62 5.68 -5.24 3.30
CA SER A 62 6.68 -4.54 4.12
C SER A 62 7.55 -5.54 4.87
N TYR A 63 8.81 -5.17 5.10
CA TYR A 63 9.77 -6.00 5.83
C TYR A 63 10.70 -5.13 6.69
N ALA A 64 11.23 -5.72 7.75
CA ALA A 64 12.25 -5.14 8.60
C ALA A 64 13.52 -5.99 8.55
N PHE A 65 14.69 -5.36 8.41
CA PHE A 65 16.03 -5.97 8.35
C PHE A 65 16.24 -6.93 7.18
N ASN A 66 15.40 -7.96 7.02
CA ASN A 66 15.54 -9.01 6.02
C ASN A 66 14.21 -9.27 5.31
N SER A 67 14.17 -9.04 4.01
CA SER A 67 12.97 -9.16 3.18
C SER A 67 12.48 -10.61 2.99
N ARG A 68 13.26 -11.60 3.36
CA ARG A 68 12.88 -13.01 3.33
C ARG A 68 12.37 -13.49 4.67
N GLU A 69 13.13 -13.23 5.74
CA GLU A 69 12.89 -13.85 7.06
C GLU A 69 11.97 -12.99 7.95
N LEU A 70 11.99 -11.66 7.78
CA LEU A 70 11.29 -10.71 8.65
C LEU A 70 10.30 -9.85 7.86
N ARG A 71 9.37 -10.51 7.20
CA ARG A 71 8.24 -9.85 6.57
C ARG A 71 7.23 -9.43 7.62
N LEU A 72 6.78 -8.20 7.55
CA LEU A 72 5.68 -7.69 8.36
C LEU A 72 4.34 -8.07 7.74
N THR A 73 4.28 -8.02 6.40
CA THR A 73 3.14 -8.44 5.59
C THR A 73 3.62 -9.44 4.52
N PRO A 74 2.77 -10.36 4.08
CA PRO A 74 3.20 -11.47 3.23
C PRO A 74 3.48 -11.04 1.80
N TRP A 75 4.35 -11.79 1.14
CA TRP A 75 4.63 -11.72 -0.28
C TRP A 75 5.05 -13.08 -0.82
N ASP A 76 4.33 -13.59 -1.79
CA ASP A 76 4.55 -14.92 -2.36
C ASP A 76 5.42 -14.88 -3.62
N ASN A 77 5.86 -13.69 -4.05
CA ASN A 77 6.66 -13.47 -5.27
C ASN A 77 5.97 -13.99 -6.55
N ASP A 78 4.65 -13.99 -6.56
CA ASP A 78 3.85 -14.33 -7.73
C ASP A 78 2.89 -13.17 -8.03
N THR A 79 3.32 -12.25 -8.87
CA THR A 79 2.57 -11.04 -9.20
C THR A 79 1.24 -11.30 -9.91
N ALA A 80 1.05 -12.51 -10.45
CA ALA A 80 -0.19 -12.91 -11.11
C ALA A 80 -1.22 -13.47 -10.11
N ARG A 81 -0.77 -14.08 -9.02
CA ARG A 81 -1.61 -14.79 -8.03
C ARG A 81 -1.43 -14.28 -6.61
N ASP A 82 -0.48 -13.39 -6.40
CA ASP A 82 -0.19 -12.89 -5.06
C ASP A 82 -1.41 -12.20 -4.47
N ASN A 83 -1.86 -12.72 -3.35
CA ASN A 83 -2.91 -12.09 -2.57
C ASN A 83 -2.35 -10.82 -1.94
N ILE A 84 -2.93 -9.70 -2.31
CA ILE A 84 -2.51 -8.39 -1.83
C ILE A 84 -2.64 -8.32 -0.31
N GLY A 85 -1.51 -8.19 0.38
CA GLY A 85 -1.44 -8.13 1.84
C GLY A 85 -1.75 -6.75 2.44
N GLU A 86 -1.74 -5.68 1.61
CA GLU A 86 -2.00 -4.31 2.06
C GLU A 86 -2.89 -3.57 1.06
N ARG A 87 -3.99 -2.97 1.55
CA ARG A 87 -4.96 -2.23 0.72
C ARG A 87 -5.41 -0.94 1.38
N LEU A 88 -5.78 0.02 0.56
CA LEU A 88 -6.50 1.22 0.98
C LEU A 88 -7.90 1.17 0.38
N ILE A 89 -8.92 1.11 1.22
CA ILE A 89 -10.29 0.87 0.81
C ILE A 89 -11.17 2.04 1.26
N LEU A 90 -11.99 2.54 0.35
CA LEU A 90 -13.05 3.49 0.64
C LEU A 90 -14.38 2.73 0.70
N LYS A 91 -15.08 2.82 1.83
CA LYS A 91 -16.47 2.38 1.96
C LYS A 91 -17.38 3.60 1.86
N THR A 92 -18.20 3.63 0.85
CA THR A 92 -19.14 4.71 0.58
C THR A 92 -20.44 4.52 1.36
N SER A 93 -21.22 5.59 1.52
CA SER A 93 -22.50 5.56 2.25
C SER A 93 -23.57 4.66 1.60
N ASP A 94 -23.46 4.39 0.29
CA ASP A 94 -24.32 3.45 -0.45
C ASP A 94 -23.82 2.00 -0.37
N GLY A 95 -22.79 1.74 0.44
CA GLY A 95 -22.31 0.39 0.74
C GLY A 95 -21.31 -0.21 -0.24
N ARG A 96 -20.80 0.57 -1.21
CA ARG A 96 -19.72 0.10 -2.09
C ARG A 96 -18.37 0.11 -1.38
N PHE A 97 -17.52 -0.83 -1.75
CA PHE A 97 -16.14 -0.92 -1.30
C PHE A 97 -15.21 -0.73 -2.50
N ILE A 98 -14.34 0.27 -2.43
CA ILE A 98 -13.49 0.69 -3.54
C ILE A 98 -12.04 0.57 -3.11
N ASP A 99 -11.25 -0.26 -3.81
CA ASP A 99 -9.80 -0.28 -3.67
C ASP A 99 -9.23 0.97 -4.36
N LEU A 100 -8.68 1.88 -3.57
CA LEU A 100 -8.20 3.17 -4.06
C LEU A 100 -6.86 3.07 -4.81
N ILE A 101 -6.18 1.95 -4.70
CA ILE A 101 -4.88 1.71 -5.37
C ILE A 101 -5.10 1.05 -6.72
N GLN A 102 -5.89 -0.03 -6.76
CA GLN A 102 -6.19 -0.72 -8.01
C GLN A 102 -6.96 0.20 -8.97
N GLY A 103 -6.39 0.41 -10.15
CA GLY A 103 -6.96 1.27 -11.18
C GLY A 103 -6.64 2.76 -11.03
N SER A 104 -5.94 3.18 -9.99
CA SER A 104 -5.39 4.53 -9.86
C SER A 104 -4.26 4.79 -10.86
N THR A 105 -3.82 6.03 -10.98
CA THR A 105 -2.55 6.37 -11.61
C THR A 105 -1.45 6.28 -10.56
N ALA A 106 -0.45 5.45 -10.80
CA ALA A 106 0.71 5.34 -9.92
C ALA A 106 1.87 6.22 -10.42
N VAL A 107 2.52 6.92 -9.52
CA VAL A 107 3.72 7.71 -9.76
C VAL A 107 4.83 7.21 -8.85
N PHE A 108 5.89 6.68 -9.41
CA PHE A 108 7.05 6.18 -8.68
C PHE A 108 8.21 7.15 -8.76
N SER A 109 8.70 7.57 -7.61
CA SER A 109 9.84 8.46 -7.42
C SER A 109 10.87 7.81 -6.49
N PRO A 110 12.13 8.23 -6.45
CA PRO A 110 13.17 7.58 -5.64
C PRO A 110 12.82 7.38 -4.17
N TYR A 111 12.00 8.28 -3.60
CA TYR A 111 11.71 8.28 -2.15
C TYR A 111 10.25 8.07 -1.79
N LYS A 112 9.36 7.96 -2.79
CA LYS A 112 7.92 7.80 -2.57
C LYS A 112 7.21 7.14 -3.74
N ALA A 113 6.05 6.57 -3.43
CA ALA A 113 5.05 6.19 -4.41
C ALA A 113 3.79 7.03 -4.16
N GLU A 114 3.20 7.56 -5.21
CA GLU A 114 1.95 8.30 -5.18
C GLU A 114 0.91 7.61 -6.02
N TYR A 115 -0.32 7.62 -5.55
CA TYR A 115 -1.48 7.06 -6.23
C TYR A 115 -2.54 8.15 -6.36
N LEU A 116 -2.94 8.49 -7.58
CA LEU A 116 -3.97 9.47 -7.87
C LEU A 116 -5.22 8.74 -8.33
N PHE A 117 -6.31 8.98 -7.64
CA PHE A 117 -7.56 8.26 -7.86
C PHE A 117 -8.76 9.19 -7.92
N LYS A 118 -9.76 8.78 -8.69
CA LYS A 118 -11.07 9.43 -8.77
C LYS A 118 -12.15 8.40 -9.07
N GLY A 119 -13.37 8.78 -8.79
CA GLY A 119 -14.56 8.01 -9.13
C GLY A 119 -15.81 8.84 -8.91
N TRP A 120 -16.96 8.20 -8.99
CA TRP A 120 -18.22 8.87 -8.72
C TRP A 120 -18.32 9.24 -7.23
N GLY A 121 -18.33 10.52 -6.94
CA GLY A 121 -18.47 11.06 -5.59
C GLY A 121 -17.19 11.02 -4.75
N TYR A 122 -16.02 10.74 -5.34
CA TYR A 122 -14.74 10.81 -4.62
C TYR A 122 -13.57 11.13 -5.53
N SER A 123 -12.56 11.77 -4.95
CA SER A 123 -11.24 11.98 -5.59
C SER A 123 -10.17 12.18 -4.54
N GLY A 124 -8.91 11.93 -4.89
CA GLY A 124 -7.83 12.13 -3.95
C GLY A 124 -6.50 11.55 -4.38
N SER A 125 -5.61 11.48 -3.40
CA SER A 125 -4.28 10.89 -3.56
C SER A 125 -3.84 10.14 -2.29
N ALA A 126 -3.01 9.14 -2.48
CA ALA A 126 -2.29 8.47 -1.41
C ALA A 126 -0.80 8.54 -1.70
N GLU A 127 -0.01 9.01 -0.74
CA GLU A 127 1.45 9.09 -0.80
C GLU A 127 2.03 8.12 0.21
N LEU A 128 2.90 7.23 -0.26
CA LEU A 128 3.60 6.25 0.55
C LEU A 128 5.09 6.55 0.53
N SER A 129 5.71 6.54 1.70
CA SER A 129 7.14 6.75 1.89
C SER A 129 7.68 5.89 3.03
N VAL A 130 8.98 5.66 3.02
CA VAL A 130 9.72 4.98 4.09
C VAL A 130 10.60 6.01 4.79
N SER A 131 10.64 5.94 6.12
CA SER A 131 11.51 6.82 6.91
C SER A 131 12.98 6.45 6.73
N ASP A 132 13.85 7.43 6.55
CA ASP A 132 15.29 7.24 6.48
C ASP A 132 15.94 6.96 7.85
N LYS A 133 15.26 7.33 8.94
CA LYS A 133 15.77 7.24 10.33
C LYS A 133 15.08 6.19 11.20
N GLY A 134 14.15 5.41 10.63
CA GLY A 134 13.38 4.48 11.45
C GLY A 134 12.74 3.35 10.66
N LEU A 135 12.26 2.35 11.40
CA LEU A 135 11.52 1.21 10.85
C LEU A 135 10.06 1.60 10.62
N CYS A 136 9.82 2.55 9.71
CA CYS A 136 8.50 3.15 9.54
C CYS A 136 8.13 3.35 8.08
N LYS A 137 6.97 2.83 7.72
CA LYS A 137 6.23 3.14 6.49
C LYS A 137 5.14 4.15 6.83
N ARG A 138 5.07 5.21 6.06
CA ARG A 138 4.05 6.25 6.22
C ARG A 138 3.16 6.27 4.99
N LEU A 139 1.87 6.18 5.20
CA LEU A 139 0.84 6.40 4.19
C LEU A 139 0.08 7.69 4.54
N ARG A 140 0.14 8.69 3.66
CA ARG A 140 -0.61 9.92 3.77
C ARG A 140 -1.71 9.92 2.72
N VAL A 141 -2.94 10.04 3.16
CA VAL A 141 -4.11 10.06 2.26
C VAL A 141 -4.76 11.43 2.31
N LYS A 142 -5.04 11.99 1.13
CA LYS A 142 -5.88 13.17 0.94
C LYS A 142 -7.06 12.72 0.10
N ILE A 143 -8.25 12.82 0.66
CA ILE A 143 -9.47 12.38 -0.02
C ILE A 143 -10.57 13.41 0.17
N ARG A 144 -11.31 13.64 -0.90
CA ARG A 144 -12.56 14.40 -0.90
C ARG A 144 -13.68 13.46 -1.31
N THR A 145 -14.78 13.50 -0.58
CA THR A 145 -16.00 12.75 -0.87
C THR A 145 -17.20 13.67 -0.86
N ASP A 146 -18.15 13.42 -1.74
CA ASP A 146 -19.40 14.21 -1.83
C ASP A 146 -20.42 13.79 -0.77
N SER A 147 -20.23 12.63 -0.16
CA SER A 147 -21.07 12.08 0.91
C SER A 147 -20.19 11.46 2.00
N PRO A 148 -20.71 11.24 3.22
CA PRO A 148 -19.99 10.55 4.27
C PRO A 148 -19.44 9.20 3.81
N ALA A 149 -18.19 8.90 4.14
CA ALA A 149 -17.51 7.68 3.76
C ALA A 149 -16.50 7.26 4.83
N GLU A 150 -16.18 5.97 4.84
CA GLU A 150 -15.18 5.41 5.76
C GLU A 150 -13.92 5.05 4.96
N LEU A 151 -12.77 5.50 5.43
CA LEU A 151 -11.47 5.12 4.88
C LEU A 151 -10.89 4.01 5.73
N MET A 152 -10.54 2.88 5.10
CA MET A 152 -10.00 1.72 5.77
C MET A 152 -8.62 1.36 5.20
N TYR A 153 -7.67 1.09 6.09
CA TYR A 153 -6.42 0.45 5.74
C TYR A 153 -6.49 -1.02 6.14
N TYR A 154 -6.43 -1.90 5.16
CA TYR A 154 -6.35 -3.33 5.37
C TYR A 154 -4.90 -3.77 5.36
N THR A 155 -4.51 -4.59 6.32
CA THR A 155 -3.23 -5.26 6.34
C THR A 155 -3.38 -6.69 6.82
N GLU A 156 -2.63 -7.58 6.20
CA GLU A 156 -2.49 -8.98 6.62
C GLU A 156 -1.09 -9.14 7.25
N PRO A 157 -0.97 -9.14 8.58
CA PRO A 157 0.32 -9.32 9.21
C PRO A 157 0.79 -10.77 9.11
N CYS A 158 2.11 -10.99 8.89
CA CYS A 158 2.68 -12.34 8.98
C CYS A 158 3.84 -12.45 9.99
N LEU A 159 4.57 -11.36 10.25
CA LEU A 159 5.68 -11.30 11.22
C LEU A 159 6.63 -12.51 11.13
N GLY A 160 7.10 -12.79 9.89
CA GLY A 160 7.94 -13.93 9.60
C GLY A 160 8.11 -14.17 8.11
N PHE A 161 8.51 -15.36 7.71
CA PHE A 161 8.82 -15.64 6.30
C PHE A 161 7.61 -16.11 5.48
N SER A 162 6.47 -16.41 6.09
CA SER A 162 5.32 -17.03 5.42
C SER A 162 3.99 -16.59 6.00
N ARG A 163 2.93 -16.55 5.16
CA ARG A 163 1.53 -16.35 5.58
C ARG A 163 1.09 -17.30 6.73
N ARG A 164 1.66 -18.48 6.82
CA ARG A 164 1.32 -19.45 7.87
C ARG A 164 1.58 -18.90 9.29
N HIS A 165 2.48 -17.93 9.43
CA HIS A 165 2.75 -17.27 10.70
C HIS A 165 1.63 -16.31 11.14
N SER A 166 0.73 -15.92 10.27
CA SER A 166 -0.39 -15.03 10.60
C SER A 166 -1.29 -15.59 11.72
N SER A 167 -1.43 -16.92 11.80
CA SER A 167 -2.21 -17.58 12.86
C SER A 167 -1.60 -17.47 14.26
N LEU A 168 -0.35 -17.03 14.36
CA LEU A 168 0.42 -16.94 15.60
C LEU A 168 0.57 -15.49 16.08
N ILE A 169 -0.15 -14.58 15.47
CA ILE A 169 -0.09 -13.14 15.78
C ILE A 169 -1.08 -12.81 16.88
N LEU A 170 -0.59 -12.11 17.88
CA LEU A 170 -1.36 -11.61 19.02
C LEU A 170 -1.55 -10.09 18.86
N PRO A 171 -2.80 -9.63 18.66
CA PRO A 171 -3.10 -8.21 18.62
C PRO A 171 -3.33 -7.64 20.01
N GLU A 172 -2.87 -6.41 20.22
CA GLU A 172 -3.13 -5.59 21.41
C GLU A 172 -3.41 -4.16 20.97
N ILE A 173 -4.32 -3.47 21.65
CA ILE A 173 -4.57 -2.04 21.41
C ILE A 173 -4.14 -1.29 22.68
N ALA A 174 -3.17 -0.40 22.52
CA ALA A 174 -2.69 0.49 23.58
C ALA A 174 -2.63 1.92 23.04
N ASP A 175 -3.24 2.86 23.75
CA ASP A 175 -3.24 4.30 23.42
C ASP A 175 -3.63 4.64 21.97
N GLY A 176 -4.59 3.89 21.41
CA GLY A 176 -5.05 4.07 20.03
C GLY A 176 -4.08 3.51 18.96
N VAL A 177 -3.06 2.77 19.37
CA VAL A 177 -2.11 2.07 18.51
C VAL A 177 -2.41 0.58 18.53
N LEU A 178 -2.56 -0.03 17.38
CA LEU A 178 -2.62 -1.48 17.23
C LEU A 178 -1.20 -2.04 17.25
N LEU A 179 -0.92 -2.88 18.23
CA LEU A 179 0.34 -3.60 18.38
C LEU A 179 0.14 -5.06 17.98
N LEU A 180 1.05 -5.59 17.19
CA LEU A 180 1.02 -6.96 16.72
C LEU A 180 2.35 -7.64 17.06
N SER A 181 2.28 -8.74 17.80
CA SER A 181 3.44 -9.58 18.13
C SER A 181 3.25 -11.00 17.60
N SER A 182 4.32 -11.76 17.47
CA SER A 182 4.25 -13.16 17.05
C SER A 182 4.90 -14.06 18.09
N CYS A 183 4.21 -15.14 18.46
CA CYS A 183 4.79 -16.15 19.33
C CYS A 183 5.79 -17.06 18.59
N ALA A 184 5.76 -17.10 17.26
CA ALA A 184 6.60 -17.98 16.45
C ALA A 184 7.88 -17.31 15.95
N SER A 185 8.02 -16.00 16.11
CA SER A 185 9.19 -15.27 15.61
C SER A 185 10.36 -15.45 16.57
N GLU A 186 11.52 -15.85 16.03
CA GLU A 186 12.79 -15.80 16.75
C GLU A 186 13.22 -14.36 17.04
N VAL A 187 12.66 -13.40 16.32
CA VAL A 187 12.88 -11.98 16.53
C VAL A 187 11.78 -11.42 17.42
N LYS A 188 12.15 -11.13 18.66
CA LYS A 188 11.26 -10.42 19.59
C LYS A 188 11.08 -8.98 19.12
N GLY A 189 9.86 -8.62 18.75
CA GLY A 189 9.53 -7.28 18.29
C GLY A 189 8.03 -7.12 18.07
N TRP A 190 7.64 -5.89 17.82
CA TRP A 190 6.25 -5.48 17.58
C TRP A 190 6.15 -4.80 16.24
N MET A 191 5.11 -5.12 15.49
CA MET A 191 4.62 -4.26 14.43
C MET A 191 3.54 -3.36 15.01
N SER A 192 3.61 -2.07 14.78
CA SER A 192 2.59 -1.13 15.25
C SER A 192 1.91 -0.42 14.10
N LEU A 193 0.61 -0.17 14.25
CA LEU A 193 -0.20 0.59 13.31
C LEU A 193 -0.91 1.70 14.08
N SER A 194 -0.74 2.93 13.61
CA SER A 194 -1.44 4.10 14.16
C SER A 194 -2.01 4.95 13.05
N CYS A 195 -3.11 5.64 13.33
CA CYS A 195 -3.75 6.57 12.43
C CYS A 195 -3.94 7.92 13.10
N SER A 196 -3.65 9.00 12.40
CA SER A 196 -3.97 10.36 12.81
C SER A 196 -4.80 11.04 11.73
N GLN A 197 -5.89 11.68 12.12
CA GLN A 197 -6.67 12.59 11.25
C GLN A 197 -6.18 14.03 11.46
N LYS A 198 -6.08 14.78 10.37
CA LYS A 198 -5.80 16.22 10.38
C LYS A 198 -6.90 16.96 9.67
#